data_f30f094bfdc452d7d1c9b5bd3d223616
#
_entry.id   f30f094bfdc452d7d1c9b5bd3d223616
#
_cell.length_a   1.000
_cell.length_b   1.000
_cell.length_c   1.000
_cell.angle_alpha   90.00
_cell.angle_beta   90.00
_cell.angle_gamma   90.00
#
_symmetry.space_group_name_H-M   'P 1'
#
loop_
_entity.id
_entity.type
_entity.pdbx_description
1 polymer ?
#
loop_
_entity_poly.entity_id
_entity_poly.type
_entity_poly.pdbx_seq_one_letter_code
_entity_poly.pdbx_strand_id
1 'polypeptide(L)'
;MKDIIRKELSEAQSVLENFFIDDNINKIESAANIFKTTISQGNKIISCGNGGSMCDAMHFAEELTGKFRDERKPLPAIAISDPSHITCVGNDYGFANIFSKYIEGVGKEGDAILAISTSGNSPNIIKIGRAHV
;
A
#
# COMPACT_ATOMS: atom_id res chain seq x y z
N MET A 1 -33.88 -6.86 -5.22
CA MET A 1 -32.53 -6.78 -5.79
C MET A 1 -32.14 -5.36 -6.20
N LYS A 2 -32.90 -4.66 -7.05
CA LYS A 2 -32.57 -3.28 -7.47
C LYS A 2 -32.41 -2.30 -6.29
N ASP A 3 -33.22 -2.42 -5.25
CA ASP A 3 -33.17 -1.53 -4.10
C ASP A 3 -31.93 -1.77 -3.22
N ILE A 4 -31.50 -3.03 -3.12
CA ILE A 4 -30.22 -3.37 -2.45
C ILE A 4 -29.05 -2.72 -3.22
N ILE A 5 -29.02 -2.89 -4.56
CA ILE A 5 -27.98 -2.29 -5.40
C ILE A 5 -27.96 -0.76 -5.25
N ARG A 6 -29.14 -0.12 -5.27
CA ARG A 6 -29.24 1.34 -5.08
C ARG A 6 -28.71 1.76 -3.71
N LYS A 7 -29.05 1.02 -2.66
CA LYS A 7 -28.58 1.29 -1.30
C LYS A 7 -27.04 1.24 -1.21
N GLU A 8 -26.41 0.18 -1.72
CA GLU A 8 -24.95 0.03 -1.72
C GLU A 8 -24.26 1.15 -2.51
N LEU A 9 -24.79 1.51 -3.68
CA LEU A 9 -24.25 2.62 -4.47
C LEU A 9 -24.42 3.98 -3.78
N SER A 10 -25.57 4.20 -3.13
CA SER A 10 -25.81 5.43 -2.35
C SER A 10 -24.90 5.53 -1.13
N GLU A 11 -24.61 4.40 -0.46
CA GLU A 11 -23.67 4.35 0.65
C GLU A 11 -22.25 4.68 0.17
N ALA A 12 -21.79 4.08 -0.93
CA ALA A 12 -20.49 4.38 -1.53
C ALA A 12 -20.36 5.87 -1.92
N GLN A 13 -21.41 6.46 -2.48
CA GLN A 13 -21.45 7.89 -2.79
C GLN A 13 -21.30 8.74 -1.53
N SER A 14 -22.06 8.43 -0.48
CA SER A 14 -21.98 9.16 0.80
C SER A 14 -20.62 9.06 1.46
N VAL A 15 -19.97 7.90 1.38
CA VAL A 15 -18.58 7.72 1.88
C VAL A 15 -17.62 8.63 1.13
N LEU A 16 -17.73 8.69 -0.20
CA LEU A 16 -16.88 9.56 -1.02
C LEU A 16 -17.12 11.05 -0.72
N GLU A 17 -18.37 11.46 -0.61
CA GLU A 17 -18.74 12.85 -0.25
C GLU A 17 -18.18 13.24 1.12
N ASN A 18 -18.30 12.38 2.13
CA ASN A 18 -17.74 12.59 3.47
C ASN A 18 -16.21 12.60 3.50
N PHE A 19 -15.59 11.86 2.60
CA PHE A 19 -14.12 11.83 2.47
C PHE A 19 -13.58 13.08 1.77
N PHE A 20 -14.35 13.71 0.88
CA PHE A 20 -13.94 14.85 0.07
C PHE A 20 -13.95 16.16 0.87
N ILE A 21 -13.01 16.26 1.80
CA ILE A 21 -12.79 17.44 2.65
C ILE A 21 -11.30 17.83 2.58
N ASP A 22 -10.99 19.09 2.81
CA ASP A 22 -9.63 19.66 2.70
C ASP A 22 -8.60 18.91 3.56
N ASP A 23 -8.98 18.47 4.75
CA ASP A 23 -8.07 17.69 5.63
C ASP A 23 -7.60 16.40 4.97
N ASN A 24 -8.50 15.66 4.33
CA ASN A 24 -8.15 14.42 3.63
C ASN A 24 -7.36 14.69 2.34
N ILE A 25 -7.69 15.76 1.61
CA ILE A 25 -6.93 16.19 0.42
C ILE A 25 -5.49 16.52 0.83
N ASN A 26 -5.29 17.27 1.90
CA ASN A 26 -3.98 17.61 2.43
C ASN A 26 -3.17 16.38 2.86
N LYS A 27 -3.83 15.35 3.42
CA LYS A 27 -3.19 14.07 3.76
C LYS A 27 -2.72 13.32 2.51
N ILE A 28 -3.53 13.29 1.45
CA ILE A 28 -3.16 12.69 0.16
C ILE A 28 -1.98 13.44 -0.46
N GLU A 29 -2.01 14.78 -0.47
CA GLU A 29 -0.92 15.60 -0.97
C GLU A 29 0.38 15.33 -0.19
N SER A 30 0.30 15.25 1.13
CA SER A 30 1.44 14.93 1.98
C SER A 30 2.03 13.56 1.66
N ALA A 31 1.21 12.54 1.48
CA ALA A 31 1.66 11.21 1.08
C ALA A 31 2.32 11.22 -0.32
N ALA A 32 1.73 11.94 -1.28
CA ALA A 32 2.29 12.09 -2.62
C ALA A 32 3.66 12.80 -2.59
N ASN A 33 3.82 13.81 -1.74
CA ASN A 33 5.10 14.51 -1.56
C ASN A 33 6.17 13.62 -0.92
N ILE A 34 5.81 12.73 0.03
CA ILE A 34 6.72 11.72 0.57
C ILE A 34 7.21 10.81 -0.56
N PHE A 35 6.32 10.24 -1.36
CA PHE A 35 6.68 9.35 -2.48
C PHE A 35 7.55 10.06 -3.51
N LYS A 36 7.21 11.29 -3.88
CA LYS A 36 8.01 12.13 -4.80
C LYS A 36 9.42 12.32 -4.26
N THR A 37 9.57 12.66 -2.98
CA THR A 37 10.87 12.87 -2.33
C THR A 37 11.68 11.57 -2.32
N THR A 38 11.08 10.46 -1.90
CA THR A 38 11.68 9.13 -1.91
C THR A 38 12.29 8.79 -3.27
N ILE A 39 11.49 8.91 -4.33
CA ILE A 39 11.93 8.60 -5.70
C ILE A 39 13.02 9.57 -6.18
N SER A 40 12.89 10.86 -5.90
CA SER A 40 13.89 11.87 -6.31
C SER A 40 15.25 11.68 -5.66
N GLN A 41 15.29 11.07 -4.49
CA GLN A 41 16.51 10.69 -3.77
C GLN A 41 17.11 9.34 -4.21
N GLY A 42 16.50 8.68 -5.20
CA GLY A 42 16.98 7.39 -5.72
C GLY A 42 16.53 6.18 -4.90
N ASN A 43 15.59 6.36 -3.99
CA ASN A 43 14.97 5.32 -3.19
C ASN A 43 13.71 4.74 -3.86
N LYS A 44 13.13 3.70 -3.27
CA LYS A 44 11.95 3.00 -3.80
C LYS A 44 10.74 3.09 -2.87
N ILE A 45 9.58 2.79 -3.42
CA ILE A 45 8.36 2.60 -2.66
C ILE A 45 8.07 1.11 -2.53
N ILE A 46 7.81 0.64 -1.31
CA ILE A 46 7.41 -0.74 -1.03
C ILE A 46 5.94 -0.72 -0.62
N SER A 47 5.10 -1.44 -1.35
CA SER A 47 3.66 -1.53 -1.03
C SER A 47 3.29 -2.90 -0.47
N CYS A 48 2.29 -2.96 0.43
CA CYS A 48 1.79 -4.21 0.98
C CYS A 48 0.34 -4.09 1.48
N GLY A 49 -0.31 -5.24 1.60
CA GLY A 49 -1.67 -5.37 2.12
C GLY A 49 -2.10 -6.82 2.17
N ASN A 50 -3.25 -7.10 2.78
CA ASN A 50 -3.83 -8.45 2.83
C ASN A 50 -4.99 -8.58 1.85
N GLY A 51 -5.14 -9.74 1.20
CA GLY A 51 -6.28 -10.03 0.32
C GLY A 51 -6.47 -8.97 -0.78
N GLY A 52 -7.64 -8.32 -0.85
CA GLY A 52 -7.91 -7.24 -1.80
C GLY A 52 -6.92 -6.09 -1.70
N SER A 53 -6.51 -5.72 -0.49
CA SER A 53 -5.48 -4.68 -0.28
C SER A 53 -4.10 -5.10 -0.82
N MET A 54 -3.81 -6.40 -0.95
CA MET A 54 -2.62 -6.86 -1.68
C MET A 54 -2.76 -6.62 -3.18
N CYS A 55 -3.95 -6.84 -3.74
CA CYS A 55 -4.21 -6.51 -5.15
C CYS A 55 -4.03 -5.01 -5.41
N ASP A 56 -4.53 -4.16 -4.52
CA ASP A 56 -4.34 -2.70 -4.62
C ASP A 56 -2.86 -2.32 -4.50
N ALA A 57 -2.11 -2.95 -3.59
CA ALA A 57 -0.68 -2.74 -3.42
C ALA A 57 0.12 -3.15 -4.68
N MET A 58 -0.24 -4.27 -5.30
CA MET A 58 0.36 -4.75 -6.56
C MET A 58 0.04 -3.79 -7.71
N HIS A 59 -1.23 -3.38 -7.85
CA HIS A 59 -1.67 -2.44 -8.85
C HIS A 59 -0.94 -1.08 -8.72
N PHE A 60 -0.84 -0.56 -7.50
CA PHE A 60 -0.06 0.66 -7.25
C PHE A 60 1.40 0.55 -7.69
N ALA A 61 2.07 -0.56 -7.38
CA ALA A 61 3.47 -0.76 -7.75
C ALA A 61 3.66 -0.92 -9.26
N GLU A 62 2.76 -1.63 -9.95
CA GLU A 62 2.84 -1.82 -11.39
C GLU A 62 2.54 -0.54 -12.16
N GLU A 63 1.62 0.31 -11.70
CA GLU A 63 1.35 1.62 -12.28
C GLU A 63 2.57 2.56 -12.17
N LEU A 64 3.39 2.40 -11.14
CA LEU A 64 4.65 3.16 -11.00
C LEU A 64 5.76 2.60 -11.88
N THR A 65 5.93 1.29 -11.97
CA THR A 65 6.96 0.64 -12.78
C THR A 65 6.61 0.60 -14.27
N GLY A 66 5.32 0.54 -14.60
CA GLY A 66 4.77 0.72 -15.94
C GLY A 66 4.48 2.19 -16.23
N LYS A 67 3.23 2.48 -16.62
CA LYS A 67 2.77 3.85 -16.79
C LYS A 67 1.29 4.01 -16.39
N PHE A 68 0.98 5.10 -15.73
CA PHE A 68 -0.39 5.54 -15.51
C PHE A 68 -0.67 6.75 -16.41
N ARG A 69 -1.60 6.59 -17.39
CA ARG A 69 -2.03 7.59 -18.39
C ARG A 69 -0.91 8.02 -19.34
N ASP A 70 0.00 8.88 -18.91
CA ASP A 70 1.00 9.52 -19.77
C ASP A 70 2.30 8.71 -19.84
N GLU A 71 3.00 8.81 -20.97
CA GLU A 71 4.32 8.20 -21.16
C GLU A 71 5.34 8.88 -20.24
N ARG A 72 6.06 8.08 -19.46
CA ARG A 72 7.08 8.55 -18.53
C ARG A 72 8.13 7.47 -18.24
N LYS A 73 9.23 7.88 -17.65
CA LYS A 73 10.23 6.94 -17.15
C LYS A 73 9.65 6.07 -16.03
N PRO A 74 9.92 4.76 -16.00
CA PRO A 74 9.59 3.88 -14.89
C PRO A 74 10.08 4.39 -13.55
N LEU A 75 9.26 4.24 -12.49
CA LEU A 75 9.57 4.66 -11.14
C LEU A 75 9.81 3.43 -10.24
N PRO A 76 10.75 3.48 -9.29
CA PRO A 76 11.11 2.34 -8.46
C PRO A 76 10.02 2.03 -7.43
N ALA A 77 9.26 0.98 -7.66
CA ALA A 77 8.24 0.48 -6.74
C ALA A 77 8.20 -1.05 -6.75
N ILE A 78 7.83 -1.66 -5.62
CA ILE A 78 7.67 -3.10 -5.47
C ILE A 78 6.54 -3.41 -4.49
N ALA A 79 5.72 -4.41 -4.81
CA ALA A 79 4.72 -4.93 -3.88
C ALA A 79 5.23 -6.19 -3.18
N ILE A 80 4.94 -6.34 -1.88
CA ILE A 80 5.22 -7.57 -1.13
C ILE A 80 4.08 -8.56 -1.45
N SER A 81 4.27 -9.38 -2.47
CA SER A 81 3.25 -10.31 -2.97
C SER A 81 3.80 -11.67 -3.39
N ASP A 82 5.09 -11.92 -3.19
CA ASP A 82 5.70 -13.19 -3.52
C ASP A 82 5.15 -14.32 -2.64
N PRO A 83 4.50 -15.35 -3.22
CA PRO A 83 3.88 -16.42 -2.43
C PRO A 83 4.92 -17.29 -1.72
N SER A 84 6.14 -17.43 -2.22
CA SER A 84 7.18 -18.21 -1.58
C SER A 84 7.65 -17.52 -0.30
N HIS A 85 7.89 -16.21 -0.34
CA HIS A 85 8.21 -15.42 0.84
C HIS A 85 7.07 -15.45 1.88
N ILE A 86 5.84 -15.21 1.45
CA ILE A 86 4.68 -15.14 2.35
C ILE A 86 4.46 -16.47 3.06
N THR A 87 4.53 -17.58 2.33
CA THR A 87 4.30 -18.91 2.90
C THR A 87 5.48 -19.37 3.78
N CYS A 88 6.71 -19.11 3.38
CA CYS A 88 7.89 -19.43 4.18
C CYS A 88 7.90 -18.65 5.50
N VAL A 89 7.82 -17.32 5.44
CA VAL A 89 7.81 -16.49 6.66
C VAL A 89 6.57 -16.76 7.51
N GLY A 90 5.41 -16.96 6.87
CA GLY A 90 4.17 -17.33 7.57
C GLY A 90 4.30 -18.63 8.37
N ASN A 91 4.97 -19.63 7.79
CA ASN A 91 5.23 -20.93 8.44
C ASN A 91 6.27 -20.81 9.57
N ASP A 92 7.39 -20.14 9.32
CA ASP A 92 8.56 -20.17 10.21
C ASP A 92 8.50 -19.13 11.32
N TYR A 93 7.91 -17.96 11.05
CA TYR A 93 7.87 -16.81 11.96
C TYR A 93 6.45 -16.37 12.32
N GLY A 94 5.43 -16.98 11.70
CA GLY A 94 4.03 -16.61 11.84
C GLY A 94 3.61 -15.46 10.91
N PHE A 95 2.32 -15.46 10.53
CA PHE A 95 1.73 -14.54 9.55
C PHE A 95 1.89 -13.06 9.91
N ALA A 96 1.99 -12.73 11.20
CA ALA A 96 2.21 -11.36 11.65
C ALA A 96 3.57 -10.77 11.22
N ASN A 97 4.50 -11.59 10.72
CA ASN A 97 5.86 -11.18 10.37
C ASN A 97 6.11 -11.08 8.85
N ILE A 98 5.16 -11.45 8.01
CA ILE A 98 5.39 -11.58 6.56
C ILE A 98 5.86 -10.26 5.92
N PHE A 99 5.33 -9.12 6.33
CA PHE A 99 5.72 -7.82 5.81
C PHE A 99 6.97 -7.26 6.48
N SER A 100 7.04 -7.29 7.82
CA SER A 100 8.20 -6.77 8.55
C SER A 100 9.50 -7.50 8.15
N LYS A 101 9.47 -8.82 8.01
CA LYS A 101 10.62 -9.61 7.57
C LYS A 101 11.08 -9.29 6.14
N TYR A 102 10.13 -9.01 5.25
CA TYR A 102 10.47 -8.55 3.90
C TYR A 102 11.19 -7.20 3.94
N ILE A 103 10.64 -6.26 4.72
CA ILE A 103 11.19 -4.91 4.84
C ILE A 103 12.58 -4.94 5.50
N GLU A 104 12.78 -5.74 6.56
CA GLU A 104 14.09 -5.95 7.18
C GLU A 104 15.15 -6.44 6.19
N GLY A 105 14.77 -7.26 5.19
CA GLY A 105 15.69 -7.82 4.20
C GLY A 105 15.91 -6.98 2.95
N VAL A 106 14.93 -6.18 2.54
CA VAL A 106 14.88 -5.50 1.23
C VAL A 106 14.80 -3.99 1.35
N GLY A 107 14.30 -3.48 2.48
CA GLY A 107 14.20 -2.06 2.78
C GLY A 107 15.56 -1.42 3.00
N LYS A 108 15.64 -0.12 2.71
CA LYS A 108 16.82 0.72 2.95
C LYS A 108 16.37 2.04 3.56
N GLU A 109 17.26 2.68 4.29
CA GLU A 109 17.01 4.03 4.76
C GLU A 109 16.64 4.97 3.60
N GLY A 110 15.58 5.74 3.77
CA GLY A 110 15.01 6.62 2.75
C GLY A 110 13.94 5.99 1.86
N ASP A 111 13.71 4.67 1.92
CA ASP A 111 12.57 4.05 1.24
C ASP A 111 11.25 4.45 1.91
N ALA A 112 10.17 4.51 1.13
CA ALA A 112 8.83 4.73 1.64
C ALA A 112 8.00 3.44 1.61
N ILE A 113 7.06 3.31 2.56
CA ILE A 113 6.16 2.17 2.63
C ILE A 113 4.72 2.64 2.45
N LEU A 114 3.99 2.00 1.51
CA LEU A 114 2.53 2.09 1.40
C LEU A 114 1.90 0.82 1.97
N ALA A 115 1.41 0.90 3.20
CA ALA A 115 0.75 -0.22 3.88
C ALA A 115 -0.78 -0.03 3.84
N ILE A 116 -1.50 -0.93 3.17
CA ILE A 116 -2.94 -0.84 2.94
C ILE A 116 -3.68 -1.80 3.88
N SER A 117 -4.59 -1.25 4.69
CA SER A 117 -5.45 -2.03 5.58
C SER A 117 -6.82 -1.38 5.73
N THR A 118 -7.88 -2.07 5.32
CA THR A 118 -9.27 -1.57 5.44
C THR A 118 -9.71 -1.44 6.90
N SER A 119 -9.26 -2.34 7.77
CA SER A 119 -9.58 -2.31 9.21
C SER A 119 -8.66 -1.38 10.01
N GLY A 120 -7.49 -1.02 9.48
CA GLY A 120 -6.43 -0.33 10.21
C GLY A 120 -5.76 -1.15 11.34
N ASN A 121 -6.24 -2.39 11.59
CA ASN A 121 -5.85 -3.20 12.75
C ASN A 121 -5.17 -4.52 12.39
N SER A 122 -4.78 -4.74 11.15
CA SER A 122 -4.10 -5.97 10.73
C SER A 122 -2.75 -6.12 11.45
N PRO A 123 -2.51 -7.19 12.23
CA PRO A 123 -1.29 -7.33 13.05
C PRO A 123 0.01 -7.27 12.24
N ASN A 124 0.01 -7.86 11.04
CA ASN A 124 1.17 -7.85 10.13
C ASN A 124 1.45 -6.46 9.53
N ILE A 125 0.43 -5.61 9.37
CA ILE A 125 0.59 -4.21 8.95
C ILE A 125 1.13 -3.37 10.12
N ILE A 126 0.54 -3.49 11.30
CA ILE A 126 0.98 -2.74 12.49
C ILE A 126 2.44 -3.07 12.84
N LYS A 127 2.86 -4.33 12.63
CA LYS A 127 4.21 -4.78 12.93
C LYS A 127 5.30 -4.16 12.03
N ILE A 128 4.94 -3.65 10.86
CA ILE A 128 5.86 -2.92 9.97
C ILE A 128 6.54 -1.75 10.71
N GLY A 129 5.79 -0.97 11.49
CA GLY A 129 6.33 0.17 12.26
C GLY A 129 7.36 -0.21 13.33
N ARG A 130 7.65 -1.49 13.50
CA ARG A 130 8.67 -2.04 14.40
C ARG A 130 9.82 -2.73 13.66
N ALA A 131 9.78 -2.73 12.31
CA ALA A 131 10.88 -3.28 11.51
C ALA A 131 12.11 -2.36 11.63
N HIS A 132 13.26 -2.96 11.83
CA HIS A 132 14.55 -2.25 11.85
C HIS A 132 15.17 -2.35 10.45
N VAL A 133 15.41 -1.20 9.83
CA VAL A 133 16.03 -1.05 8.50
C VAL A 133 17.36 -0.38 8.64
#